data_bebfd7a9155254929de62f03dbf49375
#
_entry.id   bebfd7a9155254929de62f03dbf49375
#
_cell.length_a   1.000
_cell.length_b   1.000
_cell.length_c   1.000
_cell.angle_alpha   90.00
_cell.angle_beta   90.00
_cell.angle_gamma   90.00
#
_symmetry.space_group_name_H-M   'P 1'
#
loop_
_entity.id
_entity.type
_entity.pdbx_description
1 polymer ?
#
loop_
_entity_poly.entity_id
_entity_poly.type
_entity_poly.pdbx_seq_one_letter_code
_entity_poly.pdbx_strand_id
1 'polypeptide(L)'
;MNFISKIAINKGWSDDKKYCVTDQNQQKYFLRVSDKDKLDSKKFEFDMMDKVASLGVPMCKPISIELCDDEVHSLHEWIDGKDARETILTVSKEQQYIYGLEAGRILRKIHSLLVTEVRDDWEVFYNRKIDDKISKYKECPVQYENGQTFIEFLNANRELLKDRPQVFQHGDYHIGNFMIGEDRKIYVIDFDRFDVGDPWEEFNRIVWSAQVSPSFASGMIDGYFDHKVPDLFWKLLAIYILNNIVGALSWAVPYGAEEISVMQHQAKEILEWYDDMNQIIPSWYLNKKKTE
;
A
#
# COMPACT_ATOMS: atom_id res chain seq x y z
N MET A 1 -0.24 -14.87 -27.94
CA MET A 1 0.36 -13.68 -28.62
C MET A 1 1.83 -13.96 -28.89
N ASN A 2 2.37 -13.58 -30.06
CA ASN A 2 3.79 -13.82 -30.39
C ASN A 2 4.64 -12.58 -30.05
N PHE A 3 5.61 -12.74 -29.16
CA PHE A 3 6.53 -11.68 -28.78
C PHE A 3 7.86 -11.79 -29.50
N ILE A 4 8.40 -10.65 -29.95
CA ILE A 4 9.72 -10.55 -30.59
C ILE A 4 10.84 -10.23 -29.59
N SER A 5 10.47 -9.78 -28.38
CA SER A 5 11.40 -9.47 -27.30
C SER A 5 10.79 -9.85 -25.94
N LYS A 6 11.63 -10.34 -25.03
CA LYS A 6 11.29 -10.67 -23.64
C LYS A 6 12.47 -10.30 -22.74
N ILE A 7 12.31 -9.23 -21.95
CA ILE A 7 13.35 -8.66 -21.07
C ILE A 7 12.90 -8.86 -19.61
N ALA A 8 13.72 -9.53 -18.80
CA ALA A 8 13.41 -9.79 -17.42
C ALA A 8 13.42 -8.50 -16.57
N ILE A 9 12.49 -8.42 -15.60
CA ILE A 9 12.37 -7.35 -14.62
C ILE A 9 12.68 -7.93 -13.25
N ASN A 10 13.84 -7.60 -12.71
CA ASN A 10 14.32 -8.09 -11.43
C ASN A 10 13.97 -7.09 -10.30
N LYS A 11 12.69 -6.77 -10.12
CA LYS A 11 12.19 -5.87 -9.05
C LYS A 11 11.05 -6.54 -8.28
N GLY A 12 10.97 -6.24 -6.97
CA GLY A 12 9.89 -6.68 -6.06
C GLY A 12 10.17 -8.00 -5.37
N TRP A 13 9.32 -8.33 -4.39
CA TRP A 13 9.47 -9.46 -3.47
C TRP A 13 8.68 -10.72 -3.88
N SER A 14 7.93 -10.64 -4.98
CA SER A 14 7.12 -11.75 -5.48
C SER A 14 8.01 -12.81 -6.13
N ASP A 15 7.70 -14.10 -5.90
CA ASP A 15 8.32 -15.24 -6.56
C ASP A 15 7.98 -15.34 -8.06
N ASP A 16 7.00 -14.57 -8.53
CA ASP A 16 6.62 -14.55 -9.93
C ASP A 16 7.73 -13.96 -10.80
N LYS A 17 8.02 -14.60 -11.92
CA LYS A 17 8.92 -14.05 -12.95
C LYS A 17 8.19 -12.91 -13.67
N LYS A 18 8.87 -11.78 -13.86
CA LYS A 18 8.31 -10.56 -14.46
C LYS A 18 9.09 -10.18 -15.70
N TYR A 19 8.40 -9.78 -16.75
CA TYR A 19 9.03 -9.43 -18.03
C TYR A 19 8.37 -8.22 -18.69
N CYS A 20 9.18 -7.39 -19.35
CA CYS A 20 8.72 -6.52 -20.41
C CYS A 20 8.78 -7.33 -21.71
N VAL A 21 7.65 -7.51 -22.37
CA VAL A 21 7.57 -8.21 -23.66
C VAL A 21 7.11 -7.25 -24.75
N THR A 22 7.59 -7.43 -25.97
CA THR A 22 7.26 -6.58 -27.12
C THR A 22 6.70 -7.43 -28.24
N ASP A 23 5.58 -7.02 -28.83
CA ASP A 23 4.97 -7.69 -29.97
C ASP A 23 5.58 -7.24 -31.32
N GLN A 24 5.09 -7.81 -32.43
CA GLN A 24 5.55 -7.50 -33.79
C GLN A 24 5.29 -6.04 -34.21
N ASN A 25 4.32 -5.36 -33.53
CA ASN A 25 3.97 -3.96 -33.76
C ASN A 25 4.78 -2.99 -32.88
N GLN A 26 5.81 -3.46 -32.19
CA GLN A 26 6.62 -2.72 -31.22
C GLN A 26 5.83 -2.27 -29.96
N GLN A 27 4.63 -2.85 -29.74
CA GLN A 27 3.86 -2.58 -28.52
C GLN A 27 4.43 -3.37 -27.36
N LYS A 28 4.67 -2.69 -26.24
CA LYS A 28 5.15 -3.29 -25.00
C LYS A 28 4.01 -3.75 -24.11
N TYR A 29 4.25 -4.81 -23.34
CA TYR A 29 3.35 -5.36 -22.36
C TYR A 29 4.13 -5.81 -21.13
N PHE A 30 3.43 -5.89 -19.98
CA PHE A 30 3.95 -6.48 -18.76
C PHE A 30 3.45 -7.92 -18.67
N LEU A 31 4.35 -8.89 -18.63
CA LEU A 31 4.05 -10.31 -18.49
C LEU A 31 4.50 -10.79 -17.11
N ARG A 32 3.57 -11.34 -16.33
CA ARG A 32 3.87 -12.11 -15.10
C ARG A 32 3.76 -13.60 -15.44
N VAL A 33 4.68 -14.37 -14.91
CA VAL A 33 4.71 -15.84 -15.05
C VAL A 33 4.80 -16.43 -13.67
N SER A 34 3.80 -17.23 -13.30
CA SER A 34 3.65 -17.89 -12.00
C SER A 34 3.54 -19.41 -12.19
N ASP A 35 3.75 -20.17 -11.13
CA ASP A 35 3.56 -21.61 -11.16
C ASP A 35 2.09 -21.99 -11.41
N LYS A 36 1.85 -23.11 -12.07
CA LYS A 36 0.50 -23.60 -12.42
C LYS A 36 -0.43 -23.75 -11.20
N ASP A 37 0.12 -24.11 -10.06
CA ASP A 37 -0.63 -24.32 -8.83
C ASP A 37 -1.27 -23.02 -8.31
N LYS A 38 -0.84 -21.87 -8.82
CA LYS A 38 -1.40 -20.54 -8.52
C LYS A 38 -2.51 -20.11 -9.48
N LEU A 39 -2.95 -20.97 -10.44
CA LEU A 39 -3.88 -20.57 -11.49
C LEU A 39 -5.17 -19.94 -10.96
N ASP A 40 -5.83 -20.58 -9.99
CA ASP A 40 -7.11 -20.09 -9.47
C ASP A 40 -6.93 -18.75 -8.71
N SER A 41 -5.89 -18.63 -7.90
CA SER A 41 -5.58 -17.39 -7.20
C SER A 41 -5.22 -16.26 -8.17
N LYS A 42 -4.47 -16.57 -9.24
CA LYS A 42 -4.09 -15.58 -10.27
C LYS A 42 -5.27 -15.17 -11.15
N LYS A 43 -6.20 -16.07 -11.43
CA LYS A 43 -7.47 -15.70 -12.09
C LYS A 43 -8.30 -14.79 -11.22
N PHE A 44 -8.40 -15.07 -9.93
CA PHE A 44 -9.12 -14.21 -9.00
C PHE A 44 -8.47 -12.81 -8.88
N GLU A 45 -7.14 -12.75 -8.77
CA GLU A 45 -6.38 -11.49 -8.82
C GLU A 45 -6.68 -10.71 -10.12
N PHE A 46 -6.61 -11.39 -11.25
CA PHE A 46 -6.87 -10.82 -12.58
C PHE A 46 -8.30 -10.25 -12.68
N ASP A 47 -9.31 -10.99 -12.25
CA ASP A 47 -10.71 -10.56 -12.28
C ASP A 47 -10.95 -9.35 -11.38
N MET A 48 -10.29 -9.29 -10.22
CA MET A 48 -10.38 -8.13 -9.33
C MET A 48 -9.68 -6.91 -9.91
N MET A 49 -8.51 -7.08 -10.55
CA MET A 49 -7.83 -6.00 -11.26
C MET A 49 -8.68 -5.47 -12.41
N ASP A 50 -9.38 -6.33 -13.16
CA ASP A 50 -10.27 -5.91 -14.26
C ASP A 50 -11.44 -5.06 -13.74
N LYS A 51 -12.05 -5.46 -12.62
CA LYS A 51 -13.08 -4.67 -11.94
C LYS A 51 -12.55 -3.30 -11.51
N VAL A 52 -11.37 -3.23 -10.92
CA VAL A 52 -10.73 -1.95 -10.54
C VAL A 52 -10.43 -1.10 -11.78
N ALA A 53 -9.91 -1.69 -12.85
CA ALA A 53 -9.64 -1.01 -14.12
C ALA A 53 -10.92 -0.43 -14.73
N SER A 54 -12.06 -1.15 -14.63
CA SER A 54 -13.36 -0.71 -15.13
C SER A 54 -13.88 0.57 -14.44
N LEU A 55 -13.40 0.88 -13.22
CA LEU A 55 -13.66 2.14 -12.54
C LEU A 55 -12.88 3.32 -13.13
N GLY A 56 -12.02 3.08 -14.13
CA GLY A 56 -11.14 4.08 -14.71
C GLY A 56 -9.97 4.46 -13.80
N VAL A 57 -9.48 3.52 -13.01
CA VAL A 57 -8.25 3.67 -12.22
C VAL A 57 -7.04 3.61 -13.17
N PRO A 58 -6.11 4.59 -13.13
CA PRO A 58 -4.85 4.50 -13.85
C PRO A 58 -3.99 3.38 -13.24
N MET A 59 -3.78 2.31 -14.00
CA MET A 59 -3.05 1.12 -13.54
C MET A 59 -2.52 0.32 -14.72
N CYS A 60 -1.66 -0.67 -14.48
CA CYS A 60 -1.34 -1.65 -15.48
C CYS A 60 -2.52 -2.62 -15.65
N LYS A 61 -3.37 -2.33 -16.66
CA LYS A 61 -4.63 -3.07 -16.82
C LYS A 61 -4.39 -4.50 -17.26
N PRO A 62 -5.17 -5.46 -16.73
CA PRO A 62 -5.11 -6.84 -17.18
C PRO A 62 -5.62 -6.96 -18.64
N ILE A 63 -4.97 -7.82 -19.43
CA ILE A 63 -5.32 -8.07 -20.85
C ILE A 63 -5.75 -9.52 -21.06
N SER A 64 -4.94 -10.47 -20.61
CA SER A 64 -5.25 -11.89 -20.68
C SER A 64 -4.56 -12.69 -19.59
N ILE A 65 -5.16 -13.81 -19.21
CA ILE A 65 -4.55 -14.80 -18.33
C ILE A 65 -4.75 -16.19 -18.92
N GLU A 66 -3.68 -16.96 -19.08
CA GLU A 66 -3.67 -18.26 -19.74
C GLU A 66 -2.74 -19.23 -19.00
N LEU A 67 -3.12 -20.51 -19.02
CA LEU A 67 -2.22 -21.60 -18.63
C LEU A 67 -1.43 -22.03 -19.88
N CYS A 68 -0.12 -21.85 -19.85
CA CYS A 68 0.80 -22.21 -20.90
C CYS A 68 1.74 -23.30 -20.37
N ASP A 69 1.58 -24.53 -20.86
CA ASP A 69 2.28 -25.72 -20.33
C ASP A 69 2.04 -25.86 -18.81
N ASP A 70 3.06 -25.63 -18.01
CA ASP A 70 3.01 -25.71 -16.54
C ASP A 70 3.17 -24.32 -15.85
N GLU A 71 2.96 -23.23 -16.59
CA GLU A 71 3.08 -21.86 -16.07
C GLU A 71 1.82 -21.04 -16.35
N VAL A 72 1.44 -20.19 -15.40
CA VAL A 72 0.34 -19.22 -15.57
C VAL A 72 0.94 -17.93 -16.13
N HIS A 73 0.51 -17.54 -17.32
CA HIS A 73 0.90 -16.30 -17.97
C HIS A 73 -0.19 -15.26 -17.81
N SER A 74 0.08 -14.17 -17.08
CA SER A 74 -0.80 -13.02 -16.95
C SER A 74 -0.20 -11.81 -17.66
N LEU A 75 -0.89 -11.34 -18.70
CA LEU A 75 -0.46 -10.22 -19.56
C LEU A 75 -1.22 -8.95 -19.16
N HIS A 76 -0.49 -7.84 -19.07
CA HIS A 76 -1.02 -6.54 -18.68
C HIS A 76 -0.51 -5.43 -19.60
N GLU A 77 -1.21 -4.28 -19.62
CA GLU A 77 -0.72 -3.07 -20.27
C GLU A 77 0.64 -2.66 -19.70
N TRP A 78 1.54 -2.21 -20.55
CA TRP A 78 2.80 -1.61 -20.13
C TRP A 78 2.59 -0.15 -19.78
N ILE A 79 3.19 0.30 -18.68
CA ILE A 79 3.21 1.72 -18.30
C ILE A 79 4.57 2.29 -18.72
N ASP A 80 4.59 3.17 -19.73
CA ASP A 80 5.78 3.95 -20.06
C ASP A 80 5.94 5.05 -18.99
N GLY A 81 6.81 4.80 -18.02
CA GLY A 81 6.99 5.64 -16.86
C GLY A 81 8.16 5.20 -16.00
N LYS A 82 8.31 5.86 -14.87
CA LYS A 82 9.36 5.60 -13.88
C LYS A 82 8.76 5.36 -12.50
N ASP A 83 9.51 4.68 -11.67
CA ASP A 83 9.19 4.49 -10.26
C ASP A 83 8.89 5.84 -9.59
N ALA A 84 7.74 5.93 -8.93
CA ALA A 84 7.31 7.18 -8.28
C ALA A 84 8.21 7.54 -7.10
N ARG A 85 8.74 6.56 -6.36
CA ARG A 85 9.63 6.77 -5.23
C ARG A 85 10.90 7.55 -5.61
N GLU A 86 11.43 7.28 -6.82
CA GLU A 86 12.61 7.98 -7.32
C GLU A 86 12.22 9.30 -7.98
N THR A 87 11.18 9.28 -8.82
CA THR A 87 10.77 10.42 -9.63
C THR A 87 10.22 11.57 -8.77
N ILE A 88 9.53 11.27 -7.67
CA ILE A 88 8.93 12.29 -6.79
C ILE A 88 9.98 13.25 -6.22
N LEU A 89 11.19 12.78 -5.98
CA LEU A 89 12.28 13.60 -5.44
C LEU A 89 12.84 14.60 -6.45
N THR A 90 12.53 14.45 -7.73
CA THR A 90 13.03 15.33 -8.82
C THR A 90 12.09 16.48 -9.15
N VAL A 91 10.92 16.55 -8.52
CA VAL A 91 9.91 17.58 -8.76
C VAL A 91 9.69 18.47 -7.54
N SER A 92 9.05 19.65 -7.72
CA SER A 92 8.79 20.58 -6.63
C SER A 92 7.85 19.98 -5.58
N LYS A 93 7.87 20.50 -4.35
CA LYS A 93 6.98 20.07 -3.27
C LYS A 93 5.50 20.24 -3.61
N GLU A 94 5.15 21.26 -4.38
CA GLU A 94 3.80 21.49 -4.91
C GLU A 94 3.40 20.37 -5.86
N GLN A 95 4.30 19.96 -6.77
CA GLN A 95 4.02 18.87 -7.70
C GLN A 95 3.95 17.52 -6.96
N GLN A 96 4.80 17.30 -5.94
CA GLN A 96 4.71 16.13 -5.06
C GLN A 96 3.34 16.05 -4.39
N TYR A 97 2.85 17.17 -3.88
CA TYR A 97 1.53 17.25 -3.26
C TYR A 97 0.39 16.99 -4.26
N ILE A 98 0.49 17.51 -5.50
CA ILE A 98 -0.48 17.26 -6.56
C ILE A 98 -0.55 15.76 -6.90
N TYR A 99 0.59 15.09 -7.04
CA TYR A 99 0.62 13.63 -7.22
C TYR A 99 -0.01 12.89 -6.02
N GLY A 100 0.22 13.38 -4.81
CA GLY A 100 -0.45 12.86 -3.62
C GLY A 100 -1.97 13.00 -3.70
N LEU A 101 -2.49 14.20 -4.09
CA LEU A 101 -3.93 14.42 -4.29
C LEU A 101 -4.53 13.42 -5.29
N GLU A 102 -3.83 13.17 -6.39
CA GLU A 102 -4.26 12.19 -7.39
C GLU A 102 -4.27 10.76 -6.81
N ALA A 103 -3.21 10.37 -6.10
CA ALA A 103 -3.15 9.07 -5.42
C ALA A 103 -4.30 8.89 -4.43
N GLY A 104 -4.60 9.89 -3.60
CA GLY A 104 -5.73 9.84 -2.68
C GLY A 104 -7.09 9.69 -3.37
N ARG A 105 -7.31 10.40 -4.47
CA ARG A 105 -8.53 10.28 -5.29
C ARG A 105 -8.66 8.90 -5.95
N ILE A 106 -7.53 8.35 -6.42
CA ILE A 106 -7.47 7.00 -6.97
C ILE A 106 -7.85 5.98 -5.89
N LEU A 107 -7.29 6.09 -4.69
CA LEU A 107 -7.62 5.20 -3.58
C LEU A 107 -9.11 5.24 -3.24
N ARG A 108 -9.70 6.44 -3.15
CA ARG A 108 -11.15 6.58 -2.94
C ARG A 108 -11.98 5.90 -4.03
N LYS A 109 -11.50 5.92 -5.29
CA LYS A 109 -12.13 5.23 -6.40
C LYS A 109 -11.99 3.70 -6.26
N ILE A 110 -10.83 3.18 -5.87
CA ILE A 110 -10.61 1.76 -5.58
C ILE A 110 -11.58 1.30 -4.48
N HIS A 111 -11.70 2.07 -3.38
CA HIS A 111 -12.62 1.78 -2.27
C HIS A 111 -14.10 1.87 -2.65
N SER A 112 -14.46 2.43 -3.81
CA SER A 112 -15.83 2.43 -4.32
C SER A 112 -16.23 1.11 -5.02
N LEU A 113 -15.29 0.19 -5.20
CA LEU A 113 -15.61 -1.13 -5.74
C LEU A 113 -16.52 -1.86 -4.76
N LEU A 114 -17.68 -2.28 -5.25
CA LEU A 114 -18.63 -3.05 -4.44
C LEU A 114 -18.05 -4.42 -4.09
N VAL A 115 -18.03 -4.73 -2.82
CA VAL A 115 -17.68 -6.05 -2.29
C VAL A 115 -18.96 -6.80 -1.90
N THR A 116 -19.04 -8.07 -2.27
CA THR A 116 -20.19 -8.94 -1.95
C THR A 116 -19.97 -9.75 -0.67
N GLU A 117 -18.72 -9.92 -0.29
CA GLU A 117 -18.31 -10.66 0.90
C GLU A 117 -17.50 -9.72 1.79
N VAL A 118 -18.01 -9.47 2.99
CA VAL A 118 -17.28 -8.75 4.04
C VAL A 118 -16.88 -9.74 5.12
N ARG A 119 -15.83 -9.43 5.85
CA ARG A 119 -15.48 -10.19 7.06
C ARG A 119 -16.61 -10.02 8.07
N ASP A 120 -16.62 -10.90 9.06
CA ASP A 120 -17.37 -10.67 10.30
C ASP A 120 -17.02 -9.29 10.89
N ASP A 121 -17.61 -8.95 12.01
CA ASP A 121 -17.38 -7.68 12.69
C ASP A 121 -15.89 -7.24 12.65
N TRP A 122 -15.65 -6.03 12.12
CA TRP A 122 -14.29 -5.50 11.97
C TRP A 122 -13.57 -5.35 13.30
N GLU A 123 -14.28 -4.91 14.35
CA GLU A 123 -13.72 -4.76 15.68
C GLU A 123 -13.19 -6.10 16.20
N VAL A 124 -13.97 -7.16 16.07
CA VAL A 124 -13.58 -8.51 16.52
C VAL A 124 -12.39 -9.02 15.72
N PHE A 125 -12.44 -8.87 14.39
CA PHE A 125 -11.35 -9.29 13.51
C PHE A 125 -10.06 -8.53 13.81
N TYR A 126 -10.13 -7.19 13.88
CA TYR A 126 -8.93 -6.39 14.00
C TYR A 126 -8.31 -6.46 15.40
N ASN A 127 -9.13 -6.60 16.45
CA ASN A 127 -8.64 -6.85 17.81
C ASN A 127 -7.86 -8.15 17.91
N ARG A 128 -8.29 -9.23 17.26
CA ARG A 128 -7.50 -10.47 17.18
C ARG A 128 -6.16 -10.25 16.47
N LYS A 129 -6.17 -9.47 15.38
CA LYS A 129 -4.95 -9.10 14.62
C LYS A 129 -3.98 -8.29 15.50
N ILE A 130 -4.47 -7.39 16.35
CA ILE A 130 -3.67 -6.65 17.32
C ILE A 130 -3.07 -7.60 18.36
N ASP A 131 -3.88 -8.49 18.96
CA ASP A 131 -3.43 -9.42 20.00
C ASP A 131 -2.35 -10.38 19.47
N ASP A 132 -2.54 -10.93 18.28
CA ASP A 132 -1.56 -11.80 17.62
C ASP A 132 -0.23 -11.07 17.38
N LYS A 133 -0.28 -9.83 16.88
CA LYS A 133 0.93 -9.04 16.64
C LYS A 133 1.65 -8.64 17.93
N ILE A 134 0.91 -8.25 18.96
CA ILE A 134 1.49 -7.95 20.28
C ILE A 134 2.13 -9.19 20.90
N SER A 135 1.50 -10.38 20.78
CA SER A 135 2.08 -11.64 21.26
C SER A 135 3.40 -11.94 20.53
N LYS A 136 3.40 -11.92 19.21
CA LYS A 136 4.61 -12.14 18.39
C LYS A 136 5.70 -11.12 18.69
N TYR A 137 5.34 -9.86 18.90
CA TYR A 137 6.29 -8.82 19.29
C TYR A 137 6.93 -9.10 20.66
N LYS A 138 6.14 -9.49 21.67
CA LYS A 138 6.65 -9.82 23.01
C LYS A 138 7.60 -11.03 23.00
N GLU A 139 7.38 -11.98 22.12
CA GLU A 139 8.21 -13.17 21.93
C GLU A 139 9.44 -12.90 21.03
N CYS A 140 9.47 -11.74 20.35
CA CYS A 140 10.53 -11.37 19.43
C CYS A 140 11.87 -11.18 20.19
N PRO A 141 12.99 -11.75 19.70
CA PRO A 141 14.29 -11.60 20.36
C PRO A 141 14.84 -10.17 20.32
N VAL A 142 14.25 -9.30 19.52
CA VAL A 142 14.60 -7.88 19.39
C VAL A 142 13.38 -7.04 19.73
N GLN A 143 13.58 -5.91 20.40
CA GLN A 143 12.53 -4.98 20.78
C GLN A 143 12.82 -3.58 20.24
N TYR A 144 11.78 -2.77 20.04
CA TYR A 144 11.93 -1.34 19.78
C TYR A 144 12.29 -0.59 21.07
N GLU A 145 13.13 0.42 20.94
CA GLU A 145 13.26 1.43 21.98
C GLU A 145 11.87 2.09 22.17
N ASN A 146 11.37 2.14 23.41
CA ASN A 146 10.03 2.65 23.74
C ASN A 146 8.84 1.91 23.07
N GLY A 147 9.03 0.68 22.59
CA GLY A 147 7.97 -0.08 21.92
C GLY A 147 6.73 -0.36 22.80
N GLN A 148 6.88 -0.28 24.11
CA GLN A 148 5.76 -0.39 25.06
C GLN A 148 4.71 0.73 24.85
N THR A 149 5.13 1.93 24.47
CA THR A 149 4.24 3.07 24.14
C THR A 149 3.26 2.72 23.01
N PHE A 150 3.70 1.96 22.01
CA PHE A 150 2.82 1.49 20.93
C PHE A 150 1.72 0.57 21.45
N ILE A 151 2.08 -0.38 22.32
CA ILE A 151 1.14 -1.35 22.90
C ILE A 151 0.11 -0.64 23.80
N GLU A 152 0.56 0.32 24.59
CA GLU A 152 -0.31 1.10 25.47
C GLU A 152 -1.32 1.91 24.66
N PHE A 153 -0.89 2.61 23.62
CA PHE A 153 -1.77 3.36 22.74
C PHE A 153 -2.79 2.45 22.05
N LEU A 154 -2.35 1.31 21.49
CA LEU A 154 -3.25 0.33 20.87
C LEU A 154 -4.32 -0.13 21.86
N ASN A 155 -3.93 -0.54 23.07
CA ASN A 155 -4.86 -1.04 24.06
C ASN A 155 -5.85 0.01 24.56
N ALA A 156 -5.42 1.28 24.64
CA ALA A 156 -6.27 2.38 25.10
C ALA A 156 -7.31 2.85 24.07
N ASN A 157 -7.17 2.45 22.79
CA ASN A 157 -8.00 3.00 21.71
C ASN A 157 -8.77 1.92 20.90
N ARG A 158 -8.85 0.69 21.39
CA ARG A 158 -9.46 -0.45 20.67
C ARG A 158 -10.93 -0.25 20.32
N GLU A 159 -11.68 0.48 21.16
CA GLU A 159 -13.09 0.77 20.94
C GLU A 159 -13.36 1.61 19.68
N LEU A 160 -12.36 2.32 19.15
CA LEU A 160 -12.48 3.09 17.92
C LEU A 160 -12.61 2.20 16.66
N LEU A 161 -12.33 0.90 16.77
CA LEU A 161 -12.50 -0.08 15.71
C LEU A 161 -13.95 -0.54 15.51
N LYS A 162 -14.83 -0.11 16.42
CA LYS A 162 -16.25 -0.47 16.38
C LYS A 162 -16.96 0.18 15.18
N ASP A 163 -17.92 -0.57 14.62
CA ASP A 163 -18.82 -0.12 13.54
C ASP A 163 -18.07 0.44 12.30
N ARG A 164 -16.81 -0.03 12.05
CA ARG A 164 -16.07 0.40 10.87
C ARG A 164 -16.59 -0.27 9.60
N PRO A 165 -16.78 0.50 8.52
CA PRO A 165 -17.18 -0.06 7.23
C PRO A 165 -16.06 -0.92 6.65
N GLN A 166 -16.41 -1.81 5.72
CA GLN A 166 -15.45 -2.62 5.00
C GLN A 166 -15.62 -2.39 3.49
N VAL A 167 -14.49 -2.21 2.80
CA VAL A 167 -14.41 -1.95 1.36
C VAL A 167 -13.30 -2.81 0.75
N PHE A 168 -13.28 -2.88 -0.58
CA PHE A 168 -12.14 -3.43 -1.29
C PHE A 168 -10.90 -2.54 -1.07
N GLN A 169 -9.79 -3.15 -0.70
CA GLN A 169 -8.50 -2.50 -0.46
C GLN A 169 -7.46 -2.97 -1.48
N HIS A 170 -6.53 -2.11 -1.84
CA HIS A 170 -5.33 -2.48 -2.60
C HIS A 170 -4.39 -3.39 -1.77
N GLY A 171 -4.35 -3.17 -0.45
CA GLY A 171 -3.60 -3.97 0.52
C GLY A 171 -2.12 -3.59 0.70
N ASP A 172 -1.57 -2.76 -0.21
CA ASP A 172 -0.18 -2.29 -0.13
C ASP A 172 -0.02 -0.88 -0.74
N TYR A 173 -0.88 0.07 -0.34
CA TYR A 173 -0.99 1.38 -0.98
C TYR A 173 0.03 2.38 -0.43
N HIS A 174 1.19 2.46 -1.06
CA HIS A 174 2.27 3.40 -0.70
C HIS A 174 3.11 3.78 -1.93
N ILE A 175 3.96 4.80 -1.80
CA ILE A 175 4.72 5.41 -2.91
C ILE A 175 5.55 4.41 -3.73
N GLY A 176 5.98 3.29 -3.14
CA GLY A 176 6.73 2.23 -3.84
C GLY A 176 5.88 1.43 -4.83
N ASN A 177 4.55 1.53 -4.75
CA ASN A 177 3.61 0.84 -5.61
C ASN A 177 2.92 1.82 -6.58
N PHE A 178 3.63 2.90 -6.94
CA PHE A 178 3.22 3.83 -7.99
C PHE A 178 4.28 4.01 -9.06
N MET A 179 3.82 4.31 -10.26
CA MET A 179 4.64 4.82 -11.35
C MET A 179 4.16 6.22 -11.76
N ILE A 180 5.09 7.07 -12.19
CA ILE A 180 4.78 8.33 -12.86
C ILE A 180 5.04 8.12 -14.34
N GLY A 181 3.97 8.15 -15.14
CA GLY A 181 4.00 7.98 -16.57
C GLY A 181 4.68 9.16 -17.29
N GLU A 182 5.09 8.94 -18.55
CA GLU A 182 5.60 10.00 -19.44
C GLU A 182 4.53 11.09 -19.68
N ASP A 183 3.26 10.74 -19.58
CA ASP A 183 2.10 11.66 -19.59
C ASP A 183 1.91 12.45 -18.28
N ARG A 184 2.82 12.29 -17.32
CA ARG A 184 2.83 12.92 -16.00
C ARG A 184 1.64 12.55 -15.10
N LYS A 185 0.99 11.41 -15.36
CA LYS A 185 -0.03 10.86 -14.45
C LYS A 185 0.59 9.84 -13.51
N ILE A 186 -0.08 9.65 -12.37
CA ILE A 186 0.27 8.58 -11.44
C ILE A 186 -0.52 7.31 -11.77
N TYR A 187 0.15 6.18 -11.76
CA TYR A 187 -0.40 4.84 -12.01
C TYR A 187 -0.16 3.96 -10.81
N VAL A 188 -1.18 3.21 -10.40
CA VAL A 188 -1.08 2.22 -9.32
C VAL A 188 -0.64 0.88 -9.90
N ILE A 189 0.27 0.21 -9.23
CA ILE A 189 0.76 -1.13 -9.59
C ILE A 189 0.72 -2.04 -8.37
N ASP A 190 0.86 -3.35 -8.59
CA ASP A 190 1.06 -4.38 -7.55
C ASP A 190 -0.17 -4.65 -6.67
N PHE A 191 -1.21 -5.19 -7.29
CA PHE A 191 -2.48 -5.56 -6.64
C PHE A 191 -2.47 -6.97 -6.02
N ASP A 192 -1.33 -7.59 -5.78
CA ASP A 192 -1.25 -8.98 -5.30
C ASP A 192 -1.60 -9.15 -3.81
N ARG A 193 -1.81 -8.05 -3.08
CA ARG A 193 -2.16 -8.04 -1.65
C ARG A 193 -3.54 -7.46 -1.35
N PHE A 194 -4.40 -7.35 -2.37
CA PHE A 194 -5.73 -6.82 -2.14
C PHE A 194 -6.49 -7.59 -1.07
N ASP A 195 -7.33 -6.89 -0.33
CA ASP A 195 -8.12 -7.45 0.77
C ASP A 195 -9.48 -6.73 0.88
N VAL A 196 -10.27 -7.09 1.88
CA VAL A 196 -11.50 -6.40 2.26
C VAL A 196 -11.38 -5.96 3.71
N GLY A 197 -11.53 -4.67 3.98
CA GLY A 197 -11.34 -4.13 5.32
C GLY A 197 -11.74 -2.67 5.48
N ASP A 198 -11.47 -2.09 6.65
CA ASP A 198 -11.72 -0.67 6.88
C ASP A 198 -10.94 0.18 5.87
N PRO A 199 -11.61 1.09 5.12
CA PRO A 199 -10.94 1.93 4.14
C PRO A 199 -9.79 2.77 4.72
N TRP A 200 -9.80 3.05 6.01
CA TRP A 200 -8.74 3.83 6.62
C TRP A 200 -7.56 2.98 7.10
N GLU A 201 -7.75 1.68 7.23
CA GLU A 201 -6.66 0.73 7.47
C GLU A 201 -5.66 0.70 6.32
N GLU A 202 -6.09 0.93 5.08
CA GLU A 202 -5.23 1.04 3.91
C GLU A 202 -4.09 2.06 4.08
N PHE A 203 -4.30 3.11 4.89
CA PHE A 203 -3.26 4.11 5.17
C PHE A 203 -2.18 3.64 6.16
N ASN A 204 -2.22 2.41 6.66
CA ASN A 204 -1.20 1.91 7.59
C ASN A 204 0.24 1.99 7.04
N ARG A 205 0.41 1.98 5.71
CA ARG A 205 1.69 2.06 5.01
C ARG A 205 2.07 3.46 4.54
N ILE A 206 1.28 4.48 4.89
CA ILE A 206 1.58 5.87 4.51
C ILE A 206 2.93 6.35 5.06
N VAL A 207 3.42 5.71 6.11
CA VAL A 207 4.75 5.97 6.69
C VAL A 207 5.86 5.87 5.64
N TRP A 208 5.82 4.88 4.76
CA TRP A 208 6.77 4.75 3.64
C TRP A 208 6.71 5.91 2.66
N SER A 209 5.51 6.45 2.44
CA SER A 209 5.31 7.63 1.59
C SER A 209 5.78 8.91 2.29
N ALA A 210 5.52 9.04 3.59
CA ALA A 210 5.93 10.20 4.40
C ALA A 210 7.45 10.30 4.55
N GLN A 211 8.15 9.16 4.70
CA GLN A 211 9.61 9.09 4.72
C GLN A 211 10.24 9.65 3.44
N VAL A 212 9.64 9.36 2.29
CA VAL A 212 10.13 9.84 0.98
C VAL A 212 9.70 11.28 0.72
N SER A 213 8.42 11.60 0.95
CA SER A 213 7.85 12.92 0.68
C SER A 213 6.66 13.21 1.59
N PRO A 214 6.84 14.02 2.64
CA PRO A 214 5.73 14.55 3.44
C PRO A 214 4.67 15.26 2.60
N SER A 215 5.08 15.97 1.54
CA SER A 215 4.14 16.64 0.61
C SER A 215 3.25 15.65 -0.11
N PHE A 216 3.80 14.54 -0.63
CA PHE A 216 3.02 13.50 -1.29
C PHE A 216 2.06 12.80 -0.32
N ALA A 217 2.56 12.40 0.86
CA ALA A 217 1.74 11.75 1.87
C ALA A 217 0.58 12.64 2.36
N SER A 218 0.84 13.94 2.57
CA SER A 218 -0.21 14.92 2.92
C SER A 218 -1.23 15.05 1.80
N GLY A 219 -0.77 15.17 0.55
CA GLY A 219 -1.65 15.21 -0.62
C GLY A 219 -2.52 13.96 -0.73
N MET A 220 -1.98 12.77 -0.41
CA MET A 220 -2.74 11.51 -0.48
C MET A 220 -3.91 11.50 0.52
N ILE A 221 -3.71 11.99 1.74
CA ILE A 221 -4.80 12.15 2.71
C ILE A 221 -5.80 13.18 2.21
N ASP A 222 -5.35 14.37 1.83
CA ASP A 222 -6.22 15.45 1.38
C ASP A 222 -7.03 15.08 0.13
N GLY A 223 -6.42 14.36 -0.82
CA GLY A 223 -7.08 13.88 -2.01
C GLY A 223 -8.16 12.83 -1.74
N TYR A 224 -7.92 11.95 -0.78
CA TYR A 224 -8.88 10.94 -0.36
C TYR A 224 -10.11 11.56 0.29
N PHE A 225 -9.92 12.54 1.18
CA PHE A 225 -10.99 13.20 1.95
C PHE A 225 -11.52 14.48 1.33
N ASP A 226 -11.04 14.88 0.14
CA ASP A 226 -11.38 16.15 -0.48
C ASP A 226 -11.18 17.34 0.50
N HIS A 227 -10.01 17.35 1.14
CA HIS A 227 -9.58 18.33 2.17
C HIS A 227 -10.45 18.39 3.44
N LYS A 228 -11.33 17.41 3.65
CA LYS A 228 -12.23 17.34 4.82
C LYS A 228 -11.90 16.12 5.68
N VAL A 229 -10.68 16.08 6.19
CA VAL A 229 -10.19 14.95 6.99
C VAL A 229 -10.93 14.90 8.33
N PRO A 230 -11.65 13.79 8.64
CA PRO A 230 -12.35 13.66 9.92
C PRO A 230 -11.36 13.53 11.10
N ASP A 231 -11.68 14.12 12.25
CA ASP A 231 -10.83 14.01 13.46
C ASP A 231 -10.59 12.55 13.88
N LEU A 232 -11.61 11.71 13.76
CA LEU A 232 -11.51 10.28 14.05
C LEU A 232 -10.46 9.56 13.17
N PHE A 233 -10.27 10.03 11.92
CA PHE A 233 -9.28 9.43 11.01
C PHE A 233 -7.87 9.42 11.62
N TRP A 234 -7.47 10.49 12.28
CA TRP A 234 -6.12 10.61 12.84
C TRP A 234 -5.85 9.59 13.94
N LYS A 235 -6.83 9.32 14.79
CA LYS A 235 -6.73 8.30 15.83
C LYS A 235 -6.65 6.89 15.23
N LEU A 236 -7.51 6.59 14.26
CA LEU A 236 -7.51 5.31 13.56
C LEU A 236 -6.24 5.12 12.74
N LEU A 237 -5.76 6.16 12.07
CA LEU A 237 -4.48 6.13 11.37
C LEU A 237 -3.34 5.72 12.31
N ALA A 238 -3.27 6.32 13.50
CA ALA A 238 -2.27 5.96 14.51
C ALA A 238 -2.40 4.47 14.91
N ILE A 239 -3.63 3.98 15.20
CA ILE A 239 -3.88 2.56 15.51
C ILE A 239 -3.34 1.66 14.40
N TYR A 240 -3.69 1.96 13.14
CA TYR A 240 -3.31 1.13 12.00
C TYR A 240 -1.80 1.14 11.73
N ILE A 241 -1.15 2.31 11.83
CA ILE A 241 0.30 2.43 11.74
C ILE A 241 0.98 1.64 12.88
N LEU A 242 0.54 1.83 14.11
CA LEU A 242 1.15 1.16 15.27
C LEU A 242 0.96 -0.35 15.24
N ASN A 243 -0.22 -0.82 14.84
CA ASN A 243 -0.42 -2.26 14.63
C ASN A 243 0.48 -2.81 13.52
N ASN A 244 0.72 -2.03 12.46
CA ASN A 244 1.62 -2.45 11.40
C ASN A 244 3.07 -2.54 11.89
N ILE A 245 3.59 -1.52 12.56
CA ILE A 245 4.99 -1.50 13.03
C ILE A 245 5.25 -2.55 14.12
N VAL A 246 4.32 -2.78 15.06
CA VAL A 246 4.43 -3.83 16.07
C VAL A 246 4.61 -5.20 15.44
N GLY A 247 3.87 -5.49 14.35
CA GLY A 247 4.03 -6.76 13.63
C GLY A 247 5.27 -6.83 12.73
N ALA A 248 5.81 -5.68 12.32
CA ALA A 248 6.89 -5.61 11.33
C ALA A 248 8.23 -6.13 11.88
N LEU A 249 8.50 -5.96 13.18
CA LEU A 249 9.78 -6.39 13.76
C LEU A 249 9.94 -7.91 13.75
N SER A 250 8.92 -8.64 14.19
CA SER A 250 8.94 -10.12 14.15
C SER A 250 8.98 -10.67 12.73
N TRP A 251 8.39 -9.95 11.76
CA TRP A 251 8.51 -10.26 10.34
C TRP A 251 9.93 -10.03 9.82
N ALA A 252 10.63 -9.00 10.27
CA ALA A 252 11.97 -8.65 9.80
C ALA A 252 13.07 -9.62 10.30
N VAL A 253 12.88 -10.25 11.46
CA VAL A 253 13.90 -11.14 12.08
C VAL A 253 14.44 -12.21 11.14
N PRO A 254 13.64 -12.97 10.38
CA PRO A 254 14.13 -13.98 9.45
C PRO A 254 14.97 -13.41 8.29
N TYR A 255 14.83 -12.13 7.97
CA TYR A 255 15.56 -11.45 6.88
C TYR A 255 16.88 -10.82 7.32
N GLY A 256 17.14 -10.79 8.64
CA GLY A 256 18.44 -10.40 9.18
C GLY A 256 18.55 -8.94 9.65
N ALA A 257 19.77 -8.55 9.98
CA ALA A 257 20.05 -7.29 10.70
C ALA A 257 19.69 -6.03 9.89
N GLU A 258 19.78 -6.07 8.57
CA GLU A 258 19.46 -4.95 7.71
C GLU A 258 17.96 -4.60 7.79
N GLU A 259 17.07 -5.58 7.61
CA GLU A 259 15.62 -5.39 7.71
C GLU A 259 15.18 -5.02 9.12
N ILE A 260 15.80 -5.62 10.15
CA ILE A 260 15.57 -5.23 11.55
C ILE A 260 15.90 -3.75 11.75
N SER A 261 17.05 -3.29 11.23
CA SER A 261 17.47 -1.88 11.33
C SER A 261 16.48 -0.93 10.64
N VAL A 262 15.95 -1.32 9.48
CA VAL A 262 14.92 -0.54 8.77
C VAL A 262 13.67 -0.39 9.63
N MET A 263 13.19 -1.47 10.26
CA MET A 263 12.01 -1.42 11.12
C MET A 263 12.24 -0.62 12.40
N GLN A 264 13.44 -0.74 13.00
CA GLN A 264 13.82 0.07 14.18
C GLN A 264 13.88 1.56 13.85
N HIS A 265 14.46 1.92 12.71
CA HIS A 265 14.50 3.29 12.24
C HIS A 265 13.08 3.85 12.03
N GLN A 266 12.22 3.11 11.34
CA GLN A 266 10.84 3.51 11.11
C GLN A 266 10.06 3.67 12.42
N ALA A 267 10.24 2.77 13.39
CA ALA A 267 9.60 2.88 14.71
C ALA A 267 10.00 4.16 15.44
N LYS A 268 11.29 4.54 15.38
CA LYS A 268 11.80 5.78 15.94
C LYS A 268 11.18 7.01 15.27
N GLU A 269 11.14 7.05 13.94
CA GLU A 269 10.50 8.15 13.20
C GLU A 269 9.01 8.28 13.53
N ILE A 270 8.29 7.16 13.71
CA ILE A 270 6.88 7.18 14.12
C ILE A 270 6.73 7.85 15.48
N LEU A 271 7.58 7.52 16.47
CA LEU A 271 7.55 8.18 17.78
C LEU A 271 7.83 9.68 17.67
N GLU A 272 8.84 10.07 16.88
CA GLU A 272 9.15 11.48 16.61
C GLU A 272 7.97 12.21 15.94
N TRP A 273 7.32 11.59 14.97
CA TRP A 273 6.18 12.20 14.25
C TRP A 273 4.94 12.38 15.11
N TYR A 274 4.75 11.52 16.11
CA TYR A 274 3.62 11.56 17.02
C TYR A 274 3.97 12.13 18.41
N ASP A 275 5.18 12.71 18.59
CA ASP A 275 5.66 13.25 19.87
C ASP A 275 5.46 12.24 21.01
N ASP A 276 6.07 11.06 20.87
CA ASP A 276 5.87 9.91 21.79
C ASP A 276 4.39 9.58 22.06
N MET A 277 3.53 9.71 21.05
CA MET A 277 2.06 9.54 21.10
C MET A 277 1.30 10.62 21.90
N ASN A 278 1.93 11.76 22.19
CA ASN A 278 1.28 12.92 22.80
C ASN A 278 0.46 13.76 21.80
N GLN A 279 0.72 13.63 20.50
CA GLN A 279 -0.09 14.24 19.45
C GLN A 279 -0.67 13.18 18.52
N ILE A 280 -1.87 13.47 17.97
CA ILE A 280 -2.61 12.52 17.12
C ILE A 280 -2.35 12.76 15.64
N ILE A 281 -2.09 14.01 15.24
CA ILE A 281 -1.78 14.37 13.87
C ILE A 281 -0.26 14.32 13.73
N PRO A 282 0.28 13.46 12.84
CA PRO A 282 1.72 13.33 12.71
C PRO A 282 2.35 14.61 12.15
N SER A 283 3.54 14.97 12.64
CA SER A 283 4.23 16.23 12.31
C SER A 283 4.59 16.38 10.82
N TRP A 284 4.67 15.28 10.07
CA TRP A 284 4.89 15.33 8.62
C TRP A 284 3.65 15.79 7.82
N TYR A 285 2.45 15.77 8.41
CA TYR A 285 1.25 16.22 7.70
C TYR A 285 1.21 17.74 7.57
N LEU A 286 1.25 18.20 6.33
CA LEU A 286 1.29 19.61 5.97
C LEU A 286 -0.14 20.16 5.86
N ASN A 287 -0.69 20.68 6.96
CA ASN A 287 -2.01 21.31 6.93
C ASN A 287 -1.94 22.68 6.21
N LYS A 288 -2.30 22.74 4.92
CA LYS A 288 -2.29 23.98 4.15
C LYS A 288 -3.32 25.02 4.59
N LYS A 289 -4.29 24.66 5.45
CA LYS A 289 -5.27 25.63 5.99
C LYS A 289 -4.72 26.58 7.05
N LYS A 290 -3.48 26.36 7.55
CA LYS A 290 -2.84 27.24 8.54
C LYS A 290 -1.93 28.33 7.94
N THR A 291 -1.88 28.45 6.61
CA THR A 291 -0.96 29.36 5.92
C THR A 291 -1.69 30.46 5.10
N GLU A 292 -2.99 30.70 5.36
CA GLU A 292 -3.72 31.88 4.88
C GLU A 292 -4.01 32.87 5.99
#